data_3cfa1f5802eb5ba99b0023bead04b9a7
#
_entry.id   3cfa1f5802eb5ba99b0023bead04b9a7
#
_cell.length_a   1.000
_cell.length_b   1.000
_cell.length_c   1.000
_cell.angle_alpha   90.00
_cell.angle_beta   90.00
_cell.angle_gamma   90.00
#
_symmetry.space_group_name_H-M   'P 1'
#
loop_
_entity.id
_entity.type
_entity.pdbx_description
1 polymer ?
#
loop_
_entity_poly.entity_id
_entity_poly.type
_entity_poly.pdbx_seq_one_letter_code
_entity_poly.pdbx_strand_id
1 'polypeptide(L)' 'MPTGKIKMFNEDRGFGFIQPDDRGEDVFFHVSALRDGDDITQGKVVAFEIGVDQKSGKTKAVSVDLT' A
#
# COMPACT_ATOMS: atom_id res chain seq x y z
N MET A 1 -1.79 5.50 12.46
CA MET A 1 -1.69 4.73 11.22
C MET A 1 -0.22 4.53 10.89
N PRO A 2 0.19 3.33 10.53
CA PRO A 2 1.56 3.13 10.10
C PRO A 2 1.87 3.90 8.82
N THR A 3 3.12 4.22 8.63
CA THR A 3 3.58 4.92 7.42
C THR A 3 4.66 4.09 6.74
N GLY A 4 4.87 4.38 5.47
CA GLY A 4 5.90 3.71 4.69
C GLY A 4 6.09 4.40 3.36
N LYS A 5 6.89 3.77 2.50
CA LYS A 5 7.15 4.30 1.17
C LYS A 5 6.70 3.28 0.13
N ILE A 6 6.23 3.80 -0.99
CA ILE A 6 5.88 2.94 -2.12
C ILE A 6 7.16 2.32 -2.67
N LYS A 7 7.27 1.01 -2.55
CA LYS A 7 8.43 0.27 -3.05
C LYS A 7 8.31 0.01 -4.55
N MET A 8 7.13 -0.38 -4.99
CA MET A 8 6.84 -0.53 -6.41
C MET A 8 5.34 -0.34 -6.64
N PHE A 9 4.98 0.02 -7.84
CA PHE A 9 3.59 0.13 -8.24
C PHE A 9 3.45 -0.26 -9.70
N ASN A 10 2.52 -1.16 -9.97
CA ASN A 10 2.23 -1.63 -11.32
C ASN A 10 0.87 -1.10 -11.74
N GLU A 11 0.86 -0.07 -12.58
CA GLU A 11 -0.37 0.56 -13.03
C GLU A 11 -1.22 -0.38 -13.88
N ASP A 12 -0.56 -1.21 -14.67
CA ASP A 12 -1.29 -2.12 -15.59
C ASP A 12 -2.12 -3.12 -14.83
N ARG A 13 -1.63 -3.59 -13.70
CA ARG A 13 -2.34 -4.57 -12.88
C ARG A 13 -3.07 -3.94 -11.71
N GLY A 14 -2.79 -2.69 -11.41
CA GLY A 14 -3.49 -1.96 -10.36
C GLY A 14 -3.12 -2.38 -8.96
N PHE A 15 -1.85 -2.72 -8.72
CA PHE A 15 -1.40 -3.07 -7.38
C PHE A 15 0.03 -2.60 -7.16
N GLY A 16 0.44 -2.63 -5.89
CA GLY A 16 1.80 -2.27 -5.53
C GLY A 16 2.17 -2.78 -4.16
N PHE A 17 3.37 -2.42 -3.73
CA PHE A 17 3.89 -2.79 -2.41
C PHE A 17 4.40 -1.57 -1.69
N ILE A 18 4.12 -1.53 -0.39
CA ILE A 18 4.58 -0.47 0.51
C ILE A 18 5.64 -1.08 1.42
N GLN A 19 6.78 -0.41 1.53
CA GLN A 19 7.79 -0.77 2.50
C GLN A 19 7.54 0.02 3.78
N PRO A 20 7.11 -0.64 4.87
CA PRO A 20 6.84 0.08 6.12
C PRO A 20 8.09 0.73 6.69
N ASP A 21 7.91 1.85 7.39
CA ASP A 21 9.02 2.56 8.03
C ASP A 21 9.68 1.74 9.13
N ASP A 22 8.95 0.81 9.73
CA ASP A 22 9.47 -0.05 10.78
C ASP A 22 10.32 -1.21 10.24
N ARG A 23 10.58 -1.22 8.93
CA ARG A 23 11.35 -2.24 8.26
C ARG A 23 10.73 -3.64 8.30
N GLY A 24 9.42 -3.70 8.51
CA GLY A 24 8.69 -4.96 8.42
C GLY A 24 8.60 -5.45 6.99
N GLU A 25 7.85 -6.52 6.80
CA GLU A 25 7.64 -7.08 5.48
C GLU A 25 6.86 -6.12 4.60
N ASP A 26 7.10 -6.20 3.30
CA ASP A 26 6.37 -5.38 2.33
C ASP A 26 4.89 -5.66 2.43
N VAL A 27 4.10 -4.59 2.33
CA VAL A 27 2.64 -4.68 2.44
C VAL A 27 2.04 -4.50 1.05
N PHE A 28 1.27 -5.50 0.62
CA PHE A 28 0.56 -5.43 -0.65
C PHE A 28 -0.61 -4.44 -0.54
N PHE A 29 -0.85 -3.69 -1.61
CA PHE A 29 -2.05 -2.88 -1.71
C PHE A 29 -2.59 -2.93 -3.14
N HIS A 30 -3.91 -2.83 -3.26
CA HIS A 30 -4.57 -2.72 -4.55
C HIS A 30 -4.95 -1.27 -4.81
N VAL A 31 -5.05 -0.88 -6.08
CA VAL A 31 -5.37 0.50 -6.44
C VAL A 31 -6.68 0.96 -5.81
N SER A 32 -7.62 0.04 -5.57
CA SER A 32 -8.88 0.37 -4.91
C SER A 32 -8.72 0.83 -3.46
N ALA A 33 -7.56 0.56 -2.85
CA ALA A 33 -7.28 1.02 -1.49
C ALA A 33 -6.83 2.47 -1.45
N LEU A 34 -6.47 3.05 -2.60
CA LEU A 34 -6.06 4.45 -2.67
C LEU A 34 -7.25 5.35 -2.50
N ARG A 35 -7.17 6.29 -1.55
CA ARG A 35 -8.30 7.16 -1.24
C ARG A 35 -8.39 8.36 -2.18
N ASP A 36 -7.25 8.87 -2.58
CA ASP A 36 -7.23 10.11 -3.37
C ASP A 36 -7.15 9.87 -4.87
N GLY A 37 -6.95 8.63 -5.28
CA GLY A 37 -6.85 8.31 -6.70
C GLY A 37 -5.73 9.02 -7.43
N ASP A 38 -4.76 9.51 -6.69
CA ASP A 38 -3.70 10.34 -7.25
C ASP A 38 -2.51 9.52 -7.71
N ASP A 39 -1.56 10.23 -8.30
CA ASP A 39 -0.37 9.62 -8.86
C ASP A 39 0.46 8.94 -7.79
N ILE A 40 0.39 7.63 -7.78
CA ILE A 40 1.26 6.82 -6.93
C ILE A 40 2.54 6.57 -7.69
N THR A 41 3.65 7.02 -7.12
CA THR A 41 4.95 6.79 -7.71
C THR A 41 5.87 6.14 -6.69
N GLN A 42 6.84 5.40 -7.20
CA GLN A 42 7.84 4.76 -6.36
C GLN A 42 8.56 5.79 -5.50
N GLY A 43 8.68 5.49 -4.22
CA GLY A 43 9.39 6.37 -3.29
C GLY A 43 8.50 7.36 -2.54
N LYS A 44 7.23 7.47 -2.88
CA LYS A 44 6.33 8.37 -2.16
C LYS A 44 6.01 7.83 -0.77
N VAL A 45 5.93 8.75 0.19
CA VAL A 45 5.56 8.42 1.56
C VAL A 45 4.05 8.37 1.67
N VAL A 46 3.55 7.30 2.28
CA VAL A 46 2.11 7.11 2.45
C VAL A 46 1.80 6.68 3.88
N ALA A 47 0.60 6.99 4.34
CA ALA A 47 0.04 6.38 5.54
C ALA A 47 -0.93 5.29 5.08
N PHE A 48 -0.95 4.17 5.79
CA PHE A 48 -1.80 3.06 5.36
C PHE A 48 -2.37 2.33 6.56
N GLU A 49 -3.46 1.63 6.32
CA GLU A 49 -4.11 0.81 7.32
C GLU A 49 -4.05 -0.64 6.90
N ILE A 50 -3.66 -1.50 7.82
CA ILE A 50 -3.46 -2.92 7.52
C ILE A 50 -4.73 -3.69 7.86
N GLY A 51 -5.10 -4.58 6.95
CA GLY A 51 -6.18 -5.52 7.17
C GLY A 51 -5.77 -6.90 6.68
N VAL A 52 -6.68 -7.84 6.76
CA VAL A 52 -6.44 -9.21 6.33
C VAL A 52 -7.39 -9.55 5.18
N ASP A 53 -6.81 -10.12 4.12
CA ASP A 53 -7.61 -10.61 3.00
C ASP A 53 -8.32 -11.88 3.44
N GLN A 54 -9.65 -11.85 3.43
CA GLN A 54 -10.45 -12.97 3.90
C GLN A 54 -10.28 -14.22 3.03
N LYS A 55 -9.95 -14.05 1.76
CA LYS A 55 -9.79 -15.19 0.86
C LYS A 55 -8.46 -15.90 1.03
N SER A 56 -7.38 -15.15 1.17
CA SER A 56 -6.04 -15.73 1.24
C SER A 56 -5.48 -15.73 2.65
N GLY A 57 -6.06 -14.98 3.56
CA GLY A 57 -5.54 -14.81 4.91
C GLY A 57 -4.28 -13.99 5.00
N LYS A 58 -3.89 -13.35 3.91
CA LYS A 58 -2.66 -12.55 3.88
C LYS A 58 -2.94 -11.11 4.28
N THR A 59 -1.93 -10.48 4.87
CA THR A 59 -1.99 -9.08 5.25
C THR A 59 -1.90 -8.20 4.02
N LYS A 60 -2.71 -7.14 4.00
CA LYS A 60 -2.66 -6.15 2.92
C LYS A 60 -3.03 -4.78 3.47
N ALA A 61 -2.69 -3.73 2.74
CA ALA A 61 -3.16 -2.39 3.07
C ALA A 61 -4.59 -2.24 2.53
N VAL A 62 -5.53 -1.93 3.42
CA VAL A 62 -6.93 -1.76 3.04
C VAL A 62 -7.26 -0.30 2.79
N SER A 63 -6.38 0.60 3.16
CA SER A 63 -6.54 2.04 2.93
C SER A 63 -5.15 2.65 2.82
N VAL A 64 -4.92 3.44 1.77
CA VAL A 64 -3.64 4.10 1.52
C VAL A 64 -3.90 5.56 1.24
N ASP A 65 -3.26 6.43 2.03
CA ASP A 65 -3.36 7.88 1.88
C ASP A 65 -1.98 8.46 1.60
N LEU A 66 -1.90 9.37 0.63
CA LEU A 66 -0.68 10.15 0.41
C LEU A 66 -0.51 11.15 1.55
N THR A 67 0.70 11.28 2.03
CA THR A 67 0.99 12.25 3.09
C THR A 67 1.62 13.51 2.52
#